data_ae9aec78f125c109b0558f4ecc39022d
#
_entry.id   ae9aec78f125c109b0558f4ecc39022d
#
_cell.length_a   1.000
_cell.length_b   1.000
_cell.length_c   1.000
_cell.angle_alpha   90.00
_cell.angle_beta   90.00
_cell.angle_gamma   90.00
#
_symmetry.space_group_name_H-M   'P 1'
#
loop_
_entity.id
_entity.type
_entity.pdbx_description
1 polymer ?
#
loop_
_entity_poly.entity_id
_entity_poly.type
_entity_poly.pdbx_seq_one_letter_code
_entity_poly.pdbx_strand_id
1 'polypeptide(L)'
;MTSLRAIGSAACLAVLNAWAAVCGAAERPNIILMLADDQGWNGLSVEMAPGVPGSRGEIFHTPNLEKLASQGMRFSTAYAPAPVCSPTRISLQTGRSPAALHWTKAAPPERGHMLLEPTLIKAIAAEETTIGEVLRKAGYATAHYGKWHIAGGGPGQHGYDEHDGDTGNENAHRFTDPNPVDIFGMATRAEAFMARSRREGKPFFIQLSWNALHASENALKATLAKYENQLGGENDKRMTIAAITEDLDTGVGMVMDAVERLGLAGTTYVIYTSDNGAGGGGGGGGKGGGRAGGRNAGLSGGKGSVWEGGIRVPFIVRGPGVAANSWCHVPIVGYDLFPTFCEWAGVPREALPTALEGGSIAEVLSSGGKGRVTRPREGLVFHFPHYQTGNTPHSAIRLGTLKLIKMYEDDSVRLFDLDTDLGERDDLAARRPADVARLRETLEDHLDTVHAQLPIKNPQYDPDAAPAEERRGGGGGGGGGMKGRKNPRRPA
;
A
#
# COMPACT_ATOMS: atom_id res chain seq x y z
N MET A 1 -56.83 56.96 -16.54
CA MET A 1 -56.45 55.68 -17.12
C MET A 1 -54.91 55.59 -17.18
N THR A 2 -54.29 55.35 -16.10
CA THR A 2 -52.84 55.06 -15.99
C THR A 2 -52.62 54.51 -14.56
N SER A 3 -52.37 53.20 -14.44
CA SER A 3 -51.60 52.59 -13.38
C SER A 3 -51.98 51.10 -13.23
N LEU A 4 -51.42 50.22 -14.07
CA LEU A 4 -51.44 48.75 -13.91
C LEU A 4 -50.41 48.09 -14.84
N ARG A 5 -49.11 48.38 -14.67
CA ARG A 5 -48.05 47.65 -15.34
C ARG A 5 -46.70 47.71 -14.62
N ALA A 6 -46.64 47.49 -13.30
CA ALA A 6 -45.36 47.50 -12.59
C ALA A 6 -45.20 46.42 -11.50
N ILE A 7 -46.08 45.43 -11.40
CA ILE A 7 -46.00 44.41 -10.34
C ILE A 7 -45.58 43.00 -10.85
N GLY A 8 -45.48 42.81 -12.18
CA GLY A 8 -45.16 41.48 -12.76
C GLY A 8 -43.67 41.08 -12.85
N SER A 9 -42.73 42.03 -12.77
CA SER A 9 -41.33 41.73 -13.05
C SER A 9 -40.45 41.40 -11.82
N ALA A 10 -40.89 41.73 -10.61
CA ALA A 10 -40.12 41.49 -9.40
C ALA A 10 -40.29 40.07 -8.83
N ALA A 11 -41.44 39.42 -9.11
CA ALA A 11 -41.71 38.07 -8.62
C ALA A 11 -40.97 36.97 -9.43
N CYS A 12 -40.72 37.17 -10.70
CA CYS A 12 -39.98 36.18 -11.52
C CYS A 12 -38.47 36.16 -11.26
N LEU A 13 -37.85 37.29 -10.86
CA LEU A 13 -36.43 37.32 -10.51
C LEU A 13 -36.13 36.68 -9.13
N ALA A 14 -37.08 36.74 -8.19
CA ALA A 14 -36.91 36.11 -6.88
C ALA A 14 -37.01 34.58 -6.93
N VAL A 15 -37.82 34.03 -7.85
CA VAL A 15 -37.93 32.56 -8.04
C VAL A 15 -36.73 31.98 -8.80
N LEU A 16 -36.15 32.71 -9.75
CA LEU A 16 -34.95 32.30 -10.47
C LEU A 16 -33.68 32.31 -9.59
N ASN A 17 -33.61 33.23 -8.60
CA ASN A 17 -32.49 33.23 -7.65
C ASN A 17 -32.63 32.15 -6.54
N ALA A 18 -33.84 31.69 -6.23
CA ALA A 18 -34.07 30.60 -5.27
C ALA A 18 -33.73 29.21 -5.91
N TRP A 19 -33.82 29.07 -7.23
CA TRP A 19 -33.41 27.85 -7.95
C TRP A 19 -31.90 27.76 -8.25
N ALA A 20 -31.22 28.91 -8.33
CA ALA A 20 -29.76 28.93 -8.47
C ALA A 20 -29.02 28.60 -7.17
N ALA A 21 -29.69 28.70 -6.01
CA ALA A 21 -29.13 28.34 -4.71
C ALA A 21 -29.29 26.84 -4.35
N VAL A 22 -29.97 26.05 -5.19
CA VAL A 22 -30.18 24.58 -5.00
C VAL A 22 -29.35 23.74 -5.95
N CYS A 23 -28.48 24.34 -6.79
CA CYS A 23 -27.30 23.60 -7.28
C CYS A 23 -26.31 23.50 -6.13
N GLY A 24 -26.62 22.64 -5.17
CA GLY A 24 -25.70 22.30 -4.08
C GLY A 24 -24.35 21.92 -4.67
N ALA A 25 -23.31 22.56 -4.20
CA ALA A 25 -21.95 22.06 -4.43
C ALA A 25 -21.99 20.55 -4.18
N ALA A 26 -21.58 19.77 -5.14
CA ALA A 26 -21.58 18.30 -5.03
C ALA A 26 -20.99 17.95 -3.66
N GLU A 27 -21.76 17.22 -2.84
CA GLU A 27 -21.36 16.88 -1.49
C GLU A 27 -20.02 16.14 -1.57
N ARG A 28 -18.98 16.66 -0.92
CA ARG A 28 -17.63 16.07 -0.99
C ARG A 28 -17.69 14.68 -0.39
N PRO A 29 -17.20 13.65 -1.09
CA PRO A 29 -17.29 12.28 -0.60
C PRO A 29 -16.38 12.06 0.60
N ASN A 30 -16.77 11.15 1.47
CA ASN A 30 -15.89 10.60 2.48
C ASN A 30 -14.90 9.62 1.85
N ILE A 31 -13.75 9.43 2.49
CA ILE A 31 -12.68 8.58 1.98
C ILE A 31 -12.18 7.67 3.11
N ILE A 32 -12.17 6.37 2.88
CA ILE A 32 -11.59 5.36 3.77
C ILE A 32 -10.53 4.58 2.99
N LEU A 33 -9.27 4.68 3.42
CA LEU A 33 -8.17 3.87 2.93
C LEU A 33 -7.85 2.78 3.95
N MET A 34 -8.03 1.53 3.58
CA MET A 34 -7.70 0.35 4.35
C MET A 34 -6.42 -0.26 3.79
N LEU A 35 -5.33 -0.23 4.57
CA LEU A 35 -4.00 -0.67 4.19
C LEU A 35 -3.59 -1.89 5.02
N ALA A 36 -3.47 -3.05 4.38
CA ALA A 36 -2.87 -4.24 4.98
C ALA A 36 -1.34 -4.14 4.97
N ASP A 37 -0.67 -4.90 5.83
CA ASP A 37 0.80 -5.01 5.92
C ASP A 37 1.25 -6.38 5.43
N ASP A 38 2.13 -6.42 4.43
CA ASP A 38 2.70 -7.67 3.87
C ASP A 38 1.66 -8.60 3.18
N GLN A 39 0.55 -8.09 2.66
CA GLN A 39 -0.40 -8.92 1.94
C GLN A 39 -0.04 -9.07 0.47
N GLY A 40 0.24 -10.29 0.05
CA GLY A 40 0.48 -10.61 -1.35
C GLY A 40 -0.77 -10.42 -2.22
N TRP A 41 -0.54 -10.21 -3.51
CA TRP A 41 -1.58 -10.01 -4.51
C TRP A 41 -2.69 -11.07 -4.49
N ASN A 42 -2.36 -12.32 -4.24
CA ASN A 42 -3.29 -13.44 -4.10
C ASN A 42 -3.52 -13.86 -2.63
N GLY A 43 -3.24 -12.98 -1.67
CA GLY A 43 -3.36 -13.25 -0.23
C GLY A 43 -4.80 -13.18 0.30
N LEU A 44 -5.81 -13.39 -0.55
CA LEU A 44 -7.24 -13.34 -0.23
C LEU A 44 -8.04 -14.28 -1.12
N SER A 45 -9.31 -14.56 -0.78
CA SER A 45 -10.19 -15.42 -1.57
C SER A 45 -10.85 -14.71 -2.76
N VAL A 46 -10.58 -13.41 -2.97
CA VAL A 46 -11.01 -12.64 -4.14
C VAL A 46 -10.08 -12.91 -5.31
N GLU A 47 -10.63 -13.20 -6.48
CA GLU A 47 -9.86 -13.24 -7.73
C GLU A 47 -9.34 -11.82 -8.05
N MET A 48 -8.03 -11.66 -8.25
CA MET A 48 -7.40 -10.36 -8.52
C MET A 48 -7.01 -10.14 -9.99
N ALA A 49 -7.15 -11.16 -10.85
CA ALA A 49 -7.08 -11.02 -12.30
C ALA A 49 -7.97 -12.07 -12.97
N PRO A 50 -8.88 -11.70 -13.88
CA PRO A 50 -9.83 -12.62 -14.48
C PRO A 50 -9.11 -13.68 -15.29
N GLY A 51 -9.44 -14.95 -15.02
CA GLY A 51 -8.89 -16.09 -15.73
C GLY A 51 -7.41 -16.38 -15.51
N VAL A 52 -6.77 -15.73 -14.53
CA VAL A 52 -5.38 -15.99 -14.13
C VAL A 52 -5.36 -16.99 -12.97
N PRO A 53 -4.94 -18.24 -13.20
CA PRO A 53 -4.81 -19.24 -12.14
C PRO A 53 -3.86 -18.72 -11.03
N GLY A 54 -4.27 -18.88 -9.78
CA GLY A 54 -3.49 -18.42 -8.64
C GLY A 54 -3.63 -16.94 -8.31
N SER A 55 -4.44 -16.15 -9.04
CA SER A 55 -4.76 -14.76 -8.66
C SER A 55 -5.65 -14.67 -7.42
N ARG A 56 -6.14 -15.80 -6.94
CA ARG A 56 -6.89 -16.02 -5.72
C ARG A 56 -6.18 -17.08 -4.88
N GLY A 57 -6.09 -16.89 -3.57
CA GLY A 57 -5.52 -17.89 -2.67
C GLY A 57 -6.58 -18.87 -2.18
N GLU A 58 -6.29 -20.16 -2.31
CA GLU A 58 -7.24 -21.23 -1.98
C GLU A 58 -7.44 -21.46 -0.48
N ILE A 59 -6.44 -21.09 0.33
CA ILE A 59 -6.47 -21.30 1.79
C ILE A 59 -7.11 -20.12 2.55
N PHE A 60 -7.34 -18.99 1.88
CA PHE A 60 -7.87 -17.79 2.52
C PHE A 60 -9.40 -17.78 2.49
N HIS A 61 -10.00 -17.26 3.56
CA HIS A 61 -11.42 -17.05 3.67
C HIS A 61 -11.69 -15.58 4.01
N THR A 62 -12.06 -14.78 2.99
CA THR A 62 -12.20 -13.33 3.09
C THR A 62 -13.55 -12.85 2.53
N PRO A 63 -14.69 -13.29 3.12
CA PRO A 63 -16.03 -12.99 2.59
C PRO A 63 -16.39 -11.51 2.57
N ASN A 64 -15.82 -10.69 3.48
CA ASN A 64 -16.06 -9.26 3.50
C ASN A 64 -15.32 -8.54 2.35
N LEU A 65 -14.12 -8.98 2.02
CA LEU A 65 -13.40 -8.52 0.82
C LEU A 65 -14.07 -8.99 -0.46
N GLU A 66 -14.65 -10.20 -0.50
CA GLU A 66 -15.50 -10.66 -1.60
C GLU A 66 -16.73 -9.75 -1.76
N LYS A 67 -17.39 -9.39 -0.65
CA LYS A 67 -18.50 -8.42 -0.63
C LYS A 67 -18.05 -7.06 -1.16
N LEU A 68 -16.91 -6.53 -0.69
CA LEU A 68 -16.33 -5.27 -1.18
C LEU A 68 -16.06 -5.33 -2.68
N ALA A 69 -15.45 -6.40 -3.18
CA ALA A 69 -15.16 -6.62 -4.59
C ALA A 69 -16.43 -6.72 -5.45
N SER A 70 -17.48 -7.39 -4.95
CA SER A 70 -18.77 -7.50 -5.65
C SER A 70 -19.52 -6.17 -5.73
N GLN A 71 -19.27 -5.27 -4.79
CA GLN A 71 -19.88 -3.93 -4.74
C GLN A 71 -19.03 -2.84 -5.41
N GLY A 72 -17.81 -3.17 -5.85
CA GLY A 72 -16.84 -2.22 -6.37
C GLY A 72 -16.09 -2.72 -7.60
N MET A 73 -14.93 -2.11 -7.81
CA MET A 73 -14.01 -2.40 -8.91
C MET A 73 -12.72 -3.02 -8.38
N ARG A 74 -12.28 -4.10 -9.00
CA ARG A 74 -10.99 -4.76 -8.75
C ARG A 74 -9.96 -4.32 -9.78
N PHE A 75 -8.74 -4.07 -9.33
CA PHE A 75 -7.63 -3.72 -10.22
C PHE A 75 -6.69 -4.90 -10.37
N SER A 76 -6.59 -5.43 -11.59
CA SER A 76 -5.67 -6.54 -11.88
C SER A 76 -4.20 -6.11 -11.90
N THR A 77 -3.96 -4.80 -12.03
CA THR A 77 -2.65 -4.22 -12.24
C THR A 77 -2.43 -3.03 -11.30
N ALA A 78 -2.35 -3.34 -10.01
CA ALA A 78 -2.09 -2.34 -8.97
C ALA A 78 -0.77 -2.64 -8.24
N TYR A 79 0.00 -1.58 -7.98
CA TYR A 79 1.34 -1.68 -7.39
C TYR A 79 1.48 -0.86 -6.11
N ALA A 80 2.17 -1.44 -5.13
CA ALA A 80 2.78 -0.67 -4.07
C ALA A 80 3.95 0.16 -4.63
N PRO A 81 4.21 1.37 -4.14
CA PRO A 81 5.34 2.19 -4.57
C PRO A 81 6.71 1.58 -4.32
N ALA A 82 6.82 0.70 -3.35
CA ALA A 82 8.05 0.00 -2.98
C ALA A 82 7.76 -1.43 -2.52
N PRO A 83 8.77 -2.32 -2.55
CA PRO A 83 8.62 -3.68 -2.06
C PRO A 83 8.72 -3.81 -0.54
N VAL A 84 8.66 -2.70 0.22
CA VAL A 84 8.78 -2.65 1.69
C VAL A 84 7.97 -1.51 2.30
N CYS A 85 7.63 -1.65 3.59
CA CYS A 85 6.63 -0.84 4.31
C CYS A 85 6.88 0.68 4.31
N SER A 86 7.95 1.18 4.98
CA SER A 86 8.17 2.62 5.19
C SER A 86 8.24 3.42 3.89
N PRO A 87 8.95 2.96 2.84
CA PRO A 87 8.96 3.64 1.54
C PRO A 87 7.58 3.75 0.89
N THR A 88 6.76 2.70 0.97
CA THR A 88 5.38 2.76 0.48
C THR A 88 4.55 3.76 1.29
N ARG A 89 4.68 3.73 2.61
CA ARG A 89 3.87 4.57 3.51
C ARG A 89 4.18 6.05 3.33
N ILE A 90 5.45 6.44 3.20
CA ILE A 90 5.80 7.84 2.90
C ILE A 90 5.32 8.26 1.50
N SER A 91 5.38 7.37 0.51
CA SER A 91 4.85 7.64 -0.83
C SER A 91 3.35 7.87 -0.84
N LEU A 92 2.58 7.09 -0.07
CA LEU A 92 1.14 7.30 0.09
C LEU A 92 0.81 8.66 0.72
N GLN A 93 1.65 9.11 1.68
CA GLN A 93 1.45 10.40 2.34
C GLN A 93 1.79 11.58 1.44
N THR A 94 2.77 11.47 0.55
CA THR A 94 3.34 12.61 -0.19
C THR A 94 2.99 12.63 -1.69
N GLY A 95 2.46 11.55 -2.25
CA GLY A 95 2.21 11.42 -3.69
C GLY A 95 3.48 11.35 -4.55
N ARG A 96 4.64 11.01 -3.94
CA ARG A 96 5.97 10.97 -4.55
C ARG A 96 6.57 9.57 -4.46
N SER A 97 7.46 9.23 -5.38
CA SER A 97 8.16 7.94 -5.36
C SER A 97 9.17 7.85 -4.21
N PRO A 98 9.47 6.64 -3.71
CA PRO A 98 10.54 6.43 -2.73
C PRO A 98 11.90 6.90 -3.21
N ALA A 99 12.17 6.82 -4.52
CA ALA A 99 13.39 7.31 -5.16
C ALA A 99 13.56 8.82 -4.99
N ALA A 100 12.50 9.61 -5.26
CA ALA A 100 12.47 11.05 -5.09
C ALA A 100 12.56 11.49 -3.62
N LEU A 101 12.10 10.64 -2.70
CA LEU A 101 12.11 10.90 -1.27
C LEU A 101 13.39 10.41 -0.57
N HIS A 102 14.30 9.74 -1.27
CA HIS A 102 15.51 9.13 -0.70
C HIS A 102 15.23 8.18 0.48
N TRP A 103 14.07 7.52 0.42
CA TRP A 103 13.71 6.51 1.41
C TRP A 103 13.24 5.22 0.70
N THR A 104 14.16 4.36 0.40
CA THR A 104 13.95 3.18 -0.45
C THR A 104 14.03 1.84 0.29
N LYS A 105 14.38 1.84 1.60
CA LYS A 105 14.45 0.62 2.44
C LYS A 105 13.91 0.91 3.84
N ALA A 106 13.29 -0.07 4.48
CA ALA A 106 12.80 0.02 5.85
C ALA A 106 13.83 -0.47 6.90
N ALA A 107 14.70 -1.41 6.51
CA ALA A 107 15.73 -1.99 7.36
C ALA A 107 17.07 -1.23 7.28
N PRO A 108 17.99 -1.39 8.24
CA PRO A 108 19.34 -0.88 8.11
C PRO A 108 20.06 -1.44 6.87
N PRO A 109 21.06 -0.70 6.31
CA PRO A 109 21.90 -1.19 5.22
C PRO A 109 22.66 -2.46 5.62
N GLU A 110 22.76 -3.40 4.67
CA GLU A 110 23.63 -4.58 4.81
C GLU A 110 25.09 -4.23 4.48
N ARG A 111 26.03 -4.99 5.01
CA ARG A 111 27.46 -4.71 4.87
C ARG A 111 28.20 -5.92 4.29
N GLY A 112 29.39 -5.67 3.73
CA GLY A 112 30.26 -6.73 3.19
C GLY A 112 29.92 -7.13 1.76
N HIS A 113 29.02 -6.42 1.10
CA HIS A 113 28.64 -6.67 -0.28
C HIS A 113 29.51 -5.89 -1.29
N MET A 114 29.42 -6.27 -2.57
CA MET A 114 30.12 -5.63 -3.69
C MET A 114 29.79 -4.13 -3.83
N LEU A 115 28.55 -3.77 -3.50
CA LEU A 115 28.09 -2.39 -3.53
C LEU A 115 27.79 -1.88 -2.12
N LEU A 116 28.00 -0.59 -1.90
CA LEU A 116 27.51 0.14 -0.75
C LEU A 116 26.11 0.67 -1.05
N GLU A 117 25.19 0.39 -0.15
CA GLU A 117 23.83 0.91 -0.24
C GLU A 117 23.80 2.42 0.01
N PRO A 118 22.86 3.18 -0.59
CA PRO A 118 22.70 4.60 -0.33
C PRO A 118 22.31 4.90 1.12
N THR A 119 22.63 6.12 1.55
CA THR A 119 22.22 6.64 2.87
C THR A 119 20.76 7.09 2.80
N LEU A 120 19.92 6.53 3.63
CA LEU A 120 18.50 6.81 3.67
C LEU A 120 18.16 7.92 4.66
N ILE A 121 17.12 8.69 4.34
CA ILE A 121 16.41 9.45 5.38
C ILE A 121 15.69 8.46 6.32
N LYS A 122 15.41 8.89 7.55
CA LYS A 122 14.81 8.01 8.58
C LYS A 122 13.53 8.59 9.19
N ALA A 123 13.08 9.72 8.66
CA ALA A 123 11.85 10.38 9.08
C ALA A 123 11.29 11.17 7.91
N ILE A 124 9.97 11.28 7.82
CA ILE A 124 9.33 12.25 6.93
C ILE A 124 9.71 13.66 7.39
N ALA A 125 10.15 14.49 6.46
CA ALA A 125 10.52 15.87 6.76
C ALA A 125 9.27 16.70 7.06
N ALA A 126 9.41 17.70 7.95
CA ALA A 126 8.29 18.57 8.32
C ALA A 126 7.81 19.45 7.15
N GLU A 127 8.66 19.64 6.14
CA GLU A 127 8.37 20.43 4.94
C GLU A 127 7.61 19.61 3.87
N GLU A 128 7.57 18.28 4.00
CA GLU A 128 6.82 17.44 3.07
C GLU A 128 5.33 17.61 3.30
N THR A 129 4.63 18.06 2.27
CA THR A 129 3.17 18.20 2.31
C THR A 129 2.52 16.83 2.23
N THR A 130 1.71 16.48 3.23
CA THR A 130 1.02 15.19 3.30
C THR A 130 -0.44 15.28 2.84
N ILE A 131 -1.00 14.14 2.48
CA ILE A 131 -2.42 14.04 2.12
C ILE A 131 -3.33 14.42 3.30
N GLY A 132 -2.93 14.10 4.54
CA GLY A 132 -3.64 14.52 5.74
C GLY A 132 -3.74 16.03 5.86
N GLU A 133 -2.64 16.75 5.64
CA GLU A 133 -2.61 18.23 5.67
C GLU A 133 -3.46 18.85 4.58
N VAL A 134 -3.39 18.34 3.33
CA VAL A 134 -4.16 18.86 2.20
C VAL A 134 -5.66 18.67 2.46
N LEU A 135 -6.07 17.47 2.87
CA LEU A 135 -7.48 17.18 3.12
C LEU A 135 -8.02 17.94 4.34
N ARG A 136 -7.25 18.05 5.43
CA ARG A 136 -7.62 18.88 6.57
C ARG A 136 -7.80 20.35 6.17
N LYS A 137 -6.89 20.91 5.38
CA LYS A 137 -7.01 22.25 4.82
C LYS A 137 -8.21 22.41 3.91
N ALA A 138 -8.60 21.34 3.20
CA ALA A 138 -9.82 21.29 2.41
C ALA A 138 -11.11 21.12 3.24
N GLY A 139 -11.03 21.06 4.59
CA GLY A 139 -12.17 21.00 5.50
C GLY A 139 -12.62 19.58 5.86
N TYR A 140 -11.84 18.57 5.56
CA TYR A 140 -12.08 17.20 6.03
C TYR A 140 -11.72 17.05 7.51
N ALA A 141 -12.48 16.24 8.23
CA ALA A 141 -12.01 15.62 9.45
C ALA A 141 -11.06 14.48 9.06
N THR A 142 -9.91 14.36 9.73
CA THR A 142 -8.84 13.43 9.32
C THR A 142 -8.47 12.48 10.44
N ALA A 143 -8.34 11.18 10.15
CA ALA A 143 -7.90 10.19 11.12
C ALA A 143 -6.91 9.18 10.52
N HIS A 144 -5.88 8.82 11.29
CA HIS A 144 -4.93 7.76 10.99
C HIS A 144 -4.84 6.79 12.17
N TYR A 145 -5.28 5.57 11.98
CA TYR A 145 -5.17 4.52 13.00
C TYR A 145 -4.22 3.41 12.55
N GLY A 146 -3.44 2.91 13.51
CA GLY A 146 -2.47 1.83 13.31
C GLY A 146 -1.09 2.30 12.90
N LYS A 147 -0.42 1.51 12.06
CA LYS A 147 1.00 1.64 11.73
C LYS A 147 1.33 2.87 10.88
N TRP A 148 2.01 3.85 11.48
CA TRP A 148 2.58 5.01 10.79
C TRP A 148 3.90 4.69 10.09
N HIS A 149 4.91 4.28 10.84
CA HIS A 149 6.19 3.70 10.42
C HIS A 149 7.05 4.60 9.50
N ILE A 150 6.84 5.91 9.56
CA ILE A 150 7.64 6.92 8.85
C ILE A 150 8.15 8.04 9.76
N ALA A 151 8.12 7.83 11.07
CA ALA A 151 8.61 8.76 12.08
C ALA A 151 8.08 10.21 11.91
N GLY A 152 8.91 11.23 12.11
CA GLY A 152 8.53 12.64 11.91
C GLY A 152 7.54 13.18 12.94
N GLY A 153 7.45 12.55 14.12
CA GLY A 153 6.53 12.96 15.20
C GLY A 153 5.11 12.40 15.06
N GLY A 154 4.90 11.50 14.10
CA GLY A 154 3.63 10.79 13.91
C GLY A 154 2.56 11.58 13.14
N PRO A 155 1.39 10.97 12.90
CA PRO A 155 0.34 11.53 12.03
C PRO A 155 -0.18 12.89 12.49
N GLY A 156 -0.20 13.17 13.78
CA GLY A 156 -0.65 14.46 14.33
C GLY A 156 0.16 15.66 13.86
N GLN A 157 1.45 15.47 13.54
CA GLN A 157 2.31 16.53 12.96
C GLN A 157 2.08 16.67 11.45
N HIS A 158 1.38 15.71 10.83
CA HIS A 158 1.18 15.58 9.40
C HIS A 158 -0.29 15.61 8.98
N GLY A 159 -1.09 16.39 9.71
CA GLY A 159 -2.45 16.76 9.28
C GLY A 159 -3.57 15.81 9.70
N TYR A 160 -3.34 14.91 10.65
CA TYR A 160 -4.39 14.04 11.17
C TYR A 160 -4.90 14.54 12.53
N ASP A 161 -6.21 14.79 12.65
CA ASP A 161 -6.86 15.29 13.86
C ASP A 161 -6.93 14.21 14.95
N GLU A 162 -7.13 12.93 14.54
CA GLU A 162 -7.10 11.77 15.42
C GLU A 162 -6.11 10.73 14.93
N HIS A 163 -5.36 10.11 15.86
CA HIS A 163 -4.32 9.18 15.50
C HIS A 163 -3.84 8.31 16.68
N ASP A 164 -3.17 7.20 16.36
CA ASP A 164 -2.56 6.29 17.34
C ASP A 164 -1.10 6.66 17.71
N GLY A 165 -0.58 7.78 17.17
CA GLY A 165 0.78 8.26 17.42
C GLY A 165 1.81 7.77 16.40
N ASP A 166 3.10 8.01 16.72
CA ASP A 166 4.24 7.56 15.90
C ASP A 166 4.51 6.07 16.14
N THR A 167 3.71 5.23 15.49
CA THR A 167 3.68 3.78 15.69
C THR A 167 4.50 3.04 14.63
N GLY A 168 5.06 1.89 15.01
CA GLY A 168 5.79 0.96 14.14
C GLY A 168 5.31 -0.47 14.29
N ASN A 169 6.17 -1.44 13.93
CA ASN A 169 5.87 -2.87 14.05
C ASN A 169 5.70 -3.31 15.50
N GLU A 170 6.55 -2.81 16.40
CA GLU A 170 6.60 -3.17 17.81
C GLU A 170 5.31 -2.82 18.56
N ASN A 171 4.56 -1.84 18.10
CA ASN A 171 3.32 -1.40 18.74
C ASN A 171 2.20 -2.43 18.62
N ALA A 172 2.21 -3.26 17.58
CA ALA A 172 1.19 -4.28 17.34
C ALA A 172 1.29 -5.47 18.29
N HIS A 173 2.49 -5.85 18.72
CA HIS A 173 2.73 -7.06 19.51
C HIS A 173 2.07 -7.05 20.89
N ARG A 174 1.69 -5.90 21.42
CA ARG A 174 0.95 -5.79 22.70
C ARG A 174 -0.53 -6.13 22.59
N PHE A 175 -1.07 -6.18 21.38
CA PHE A 175 -2.46 -6.53 21.12
C PHE A 175 -2.56 -7.99 20.71
N THR A 176 -3.24 -8.78 21.53
CA THR A 176 -3.47 -10.21 21.31
C THR A 176 -4.97 -10.52 21.41
N ASP A 177 -5.37 -11.78 21.31
CA ASP A 177 -6.75 -12.23 21.56
C ASP A 177 -7.35 -11.55 22.82
N PRO A 178 -8.55 -10.92 22.76
CA PRO A 178 -9.54 -10.95 21.66
C PRO A 178 -9.43 -9.84 20.60
N ASN A 179 -8.35 -9.09 20.56
CA ASN A 179 -8.14 -7.99 19.60
C ASN A 179 -6.73 -8.09 18.97
N PRO A 180 -6.48 -9.11 18.11
CA PRO A 180 -5.16 -9.38 17.58
C PRO A 180 -4.66 -8.18 16.75
N VAL A 181 -3.42 -7.75 17.03
CA VAL A 181 -2.74 -6.61 16.41
C VAL A 181 -3.65 -5.38 16.22
N ASP A 182 -4.57 -5.18 17.14
CA ASP A 182 -5.55 -4.09 17.21
C ASP A 182 -6.52 -4.00 16.00
N ILE A 183 -6.76 -5.10 15.29
CA ILE A 183 -7.64 -5.12 14.10
C ILE A 183 -9.02 -4.56 14.42
N PHE A 184 -9.66 -5.08 15.46
CA PHE A 184 -11.04 -4.71 15.81
C PHE A 184 -11.12 -3.38 16.55
N GLY A 185 -10.08 -3.05 17.33
CA GLY A 185 -9.97 -1.76 18.01
C GLY A 185 -9.89 -0.60 17.02
N MET A 186 -9.09 -0.74 15.96
CA MET A 186 -9.02 0.27 14.89
C MET A 186 -10.36 0.42 14.17
N ALA A 187 -11.05 -0.68 13.84
CA ALA A 187 -12.38 -0.63 13.21
C ALA A 187 -13.40 0.09 14.10
N THR A 188 -13.37 -0.17 15.42
CA THR A 188 -14.25 0.50 16.39
C THR A 188 -13.98 2.00 16.48
N ARG A 189 -12.70 2.42 16.50
CA ARG A 189 -12.33 3.85 16.48
C ARG A 189 -12.77 4.53 15.18
N ALA A 190 -12.61 3.85 14.04
CA ALA A 190 -13.07 4.35 12.75
C ALA A 190 -14.59 4.56 12.73
N GLU A 191 -15.40 3.64 13.27
CA GLU A 191 -16.85 3.80 13.39
C GLU A 191 -17.22 5.01 14.25
N ALA A 192 -16.58 5.17 15.41
CA ALA A 192 -16.83 6.32 16.29
C ALA A 192 -16.48 7.65 15.60
N PHE A 193 -15.39 7.69 14.84
CA PHE A 193 -14.97 8.86 14.06
C PHE A 193 -15.98 9.17 12.94
N MET A 194 -16.39 8.18 12.15
CA MET A 194 -17.42 8.33 11.11
C MET A 194 -18.74 8.89 11.69
N ALA A 195 -19.20 8.30 12.81
CA ALA A 195 -20.44 8.73 13.46
C ALA A 195 -20.38 10.18 13.95
N ARG A 196 -19.23 10.63 14.46
CA ARG A 196 -19.00 12.00 14.90
C ARG A 196 -18.96 12.95 13.70
N SER A 197 -18.15 12.66 12.68
CA SER A 197 -18.01 13.48 11.47
C SER A 197 -19.37 13.68 10.78
N ARG A 198 -20.19 12.60 10.70
CA ARG A 198 -21.55 12.65 10.17
C ARG A 198 -22.43 13.62 10.97
N ARG A 199 -22.40 13.56 12.32
CA ARG A 199 -23.19 14.49 13.17
C ARG A 199 -22.76 15.94 13.00
N GLU A 200 -21.48 16.17 12.74
CA GLU A 200 -20.93 17.50 12.49
C GLU A 200 -21.11 18.00 11.05
N GLY A 201 -21.65 17.16 10.15
CA GLY A 201 -21.82 17.48 8.73
C GLY A 201 -20.50 17.72 8.00
N LYS A 202 -19.41 17.07 8.45
CA LYS A 202 -18.07 17.19 7.85
C LYS A 202 -17.74 15.96 7.02
N PRO A 203 -17.20 16.12 5.79
CA PRO A 203 -16.57 15.00 5.09
C PRO A 203 -15.36 14.53 5.89
N PHE A 204 -15.00 13.24 5.76
CA PHE A 204 -13.88 12.68 6.48
C PHE A 204 -12.93 11.88 5.59
N PHE A 205 -11.68 11.84 6.02
CA PHE A 205 -10.65 10.94 5.53
C PHE A 205 -10.15 10.06 6.68
N ILE A 206 -10.23 8.76 6.52
CA ILE A 206 -9.69 7.78 7.47
C ILE A 206 -8.66 6.92 6.73
N GLN A 207 -7.46 6.82 7.28
CA GLN A 207 -6.49 5.79 6.91
C GLN A 207 -6.39 4.76 8.03
N LEU A 208 -6.78 3.52 7.72
CA LEU A 208 -6.59 2.35 8.59
C LEU A 208 -5.37 1.58 8.11
N SER A 209 -4.30 1.63 8.88
CA SER A 209 -3.02 1.01 8.55
C SER A 209 -2.76 -0.17 9.49
N TRP A 210 -3.38 -1.32 9.20
CA TRP A 210 -3.22 -2.50 10.04
C TRP A 210 -1.79 -3.05 10.01
N ASN A 211 -1.35 -3.59 11.15
CA ASN A 211 -0.13 -4.40 11.23
C ASN A 211 -0.40 -5.88 10.85
N ALA A 212 -1.65 -6.21 10.56
CA ALA A 212 -2.06 -7.55 10.19
C ALA A 212 -1.33 -8.03 8.95
N LEU A 213 -0.93 -9.27 9.02
CA LEU A 213 -0.06 -10.14 8.25
C LEU A 213 1.43 -10.00 8.58
N HIS A 214 1.93 -8.83 9.02
CA HIS A 214 3.33 -8.71 9.45
C HIS A 214 3.61 -9.49 10.75
N ALA A 215 2.63 -9.56 11.66
CA ALA A 215 2.67 -10.32 12.92
C ALA A 215 1.59 -11.42 12.89
N SER A 216 1.74 -12.35 11.96
CA SER A 216 0.74 -13.38 11.65
C SER A 216 0.46 -14.37 12.77
N GLU A 217 1.40 -14.55 13.72
CA GLU A 217 1.25 -15.39 14.89
C GLU A 217 0.21 -14.89 15.91
N ASN A 218 -0.23 -13.65 15.79
CA ASN A 218 -1.15 -12.99 16.72
C ASN A 218 -2.63 -13.07 16.31
N ALA A 219 -3.04 -14.02 15.47
CA ALA A 219 -4.45 -14.25 15.15
C ALA A 219 -5.27 -14.70 16.38
N LEU A 220 -6.61 -14.55 16.31
CA LEU A 220 -7.50 -15.09 17.33
C LEU A 220 -7.27 -16.58 17.55
N LYS A 221 -7.30 -17.04 18.81
CA LYS A 221 -7.17 -18.45 19.14
C LYS A 221 -8.24 -19.31 18.47
N ALA A 222 -9.47 -18.81 18.38
CA ALA A 222 -10.56 -19.50 17.70
C ALA A 222 -10.31 -19.66 16.20
N THR A 223 -9.78 -18.63 15.54
CA THR A 223 -9.46 -18.67 14.11
C THR A 223 -8.25 -19.56 13.85
N LEU A 224 -7.22 -19.51 14.71
CA LEU A 224 -6.09 -20.44 14.65
C LEU A 224 -6.55 -21.90 14.75
N ALA A 225 -7.37 -22.25 15.73
CA ALA A 225 -7.90 -23.60 15.91
C ALA A 225 -8.74 -24.08 14.73
N LYS A 226 -9.50 -23.18 14.06
CA LYS A 226 -10.21 -23.48 12.81
C LYS A 226 -9.27 -23.95 11.71
N TYR A 227 -8.18 -23.18 11.46
CA TYR A 227 -7.23 -23.50 10.41
C TYR A 227 -6.31 -24.68 10.75
N GLU A 228 -6.00 -24.91 12.02
CA GLU A 228 -5.31 -26.11 12.48
C GLU A 228 -6.06 -27.38 12.07
N ASN A 229 -7.38 -27.40 12.28
CA ASN A 229 -8.23 -28.51 11.86
C ASN A 229 -8.33 -28.67 10.33
N GLN A 230 -8.25 -27.57 9.57
CA GLN A 230 -8.40 -27.59 8.10
C GLN A 230 -7.11 -27.94 7.36
N LEU A 231 -5.96 -27.42 7.81
CA LEU A 231 -4.68 -27.53 7.09
C LEU A 231 -3.78 -28.64 7.65
N GLY A 232 -4.08 -29.14 8.84
CA GLY A 232 -3.43 -30.30 9.46
C GLY A 232 -1.97 -30.09 9.83
N GLY A 233 -1.70 -29.62 11.04
CA GLY A 233 -0.38 -29.59 11.65
C GLY A 233 -0.12 -28.37 12.51
N GLU A 234 0.26 -28.60 13.77
CA GLU A 234 0.84 -27.56 14.62
C GLU A 234 2.05 -26.93 13.93
N ASN A 235 2.15 -25.58 13.97
CA ASN A 235 3.25 -24.78 13.41
C ASN A 235 3.31 -24.63 11.87
N ASP A 236 2.26 -24.93 11.11
CA ASP A 236 2.22 -24.55 9.70
C ASP A 236 2.05 -23.01 9.57
N LYS A 237 3.07 -22.33 9.04
CA LYS A 237 3.02 -20.87 8.80
C LYS A 237 1.87 -20.46 7.89
N ARG A 238 1.36 -21.35 7.04
CA ARG A 238 0.17 -21.10 6.20
C ARG A 238 -1.08 -20.93 7.06
N MET A 239 -1.19 -21.71 8.16
CA MET A 239 -2.28 -21.65 9.11
C MET A 239 -2.34 -20.27 9.79
N THR A 240 -1.23 -19.79 10.34
CA THR A 240 -1.20 -18.49 11.02
C THR A 240 -1.53 -17.34 10.08
N ILE A 241 -1.03 -17.39 8.83
CA ILE A 241 -1.33 -16.39 7.82
C ILE A 241 -2.81 -16.43 7.39
N ALA A 242 -3.38 -17.62 7.19
CA ALA A 242 -4.79 -17.74 6.83
C ALA A 242 -5.68 -17.23 7.97
N ALA A 243 -5.34 -17.56 9.20
CA ALA A 243 -6.07 -17.12 10.39
C ALA A 243 -6.08 -15.60 10.55
N ILE A 244 -4.90 -14.96 10.54
CA ILE A 244 -4.82 -13.48 10.68
C ILE A 244 -5.45 -12.76 9.47
N THR A 245 -5.45 -13.38 8.28
CA THR A 245 -6.13 -12.84 7.11
C THR A 245 -7.66 -12.85 7.28
N GLU A 246 -8.22 -13.90 7.87
CA GLU A 246 -9.65 -13.96 8.19
C GLU A 246 -10.02 -12.96 9.29
N ASP A 247 -9.18 -12.81 10.32
CA ASP A 247 -9.41 -11.79 11.35
C ASP A 247 -9.36 -10.37 10.76
N LEU A 248 -8.42 -10.10 9.85
CA LEU A 248 -8.36 -8.82 9.12
C LEU A 248 -9.61 -8.60 8.27
N ASP A 249 -10.07 -9.63 7.56
CA ASP A 249 -11.32 -9.57 6.78
C ASP A 249 -12.52 -9.24 7.67
N THR A 250 -12.56 -9.79 8.89
CA THR A 250 -13.57 -9.44 9.89
C THR A 250 -13.50 -7.94 10.25
N GLY A 251 -12.29 -7.40 10.44
CA GLY A 251 -12.10 -5.98 10.67
C GLY A 251 -12.56 -5.11 9.48
N VAL A 252 -12.31 -5.55 8.25
CA VAL A 252 -12.85 -4.92 7.03
C VAL A 252 -14.38 -4.95 7.07
N GLY A 253 -14.98 -6.07 7.43
CA GLY A 253 -16.43 -6.22 7.58
C GLY A 253 -17.02 -5.23 8.57
N MET A 254 -16.39 -5.05 9.75
CA MET A 254 -16.81 -4.07 10.76
C MET A 254 -16.85 -2.65 10.20
N VAL A 255 -15.84 -2.24 9.45
CA VAL A 255 -15.78 -0.91 8.81
C VAL A 255 -16.88 -0.77 7.75
N MET A 256 -17.05 -1.76 6.88
CA MET A 256 -18.08 -1.77 5.84
C MET A 256 -19.50 -1.69 6.44
N ASP A 257 -19.77 -2.46 7.48
CA ASP A 257 -21.05 -2.48 8.16
C ASP A 257 -21.32 -1.15 8.89
N ALA A 258 -20.28 -0.49 9.43
CA ALA A 258 -20.41 0.84 10.01
C ALA A 258 -20.80 1.89 8.93
N VAL A 259 -20.18 1.84 7.74
CA VAL A 259 -20.55 2.71 6.60
C VAL A 259 -22.04 2.53 6.24
N GLU A 260 -22.53 1.28 6.18
CA GLU A 260 -23.93 0.99 5.90
C GLU A 260 -24.86 1.47 7.01
N ARG A 261 -24.60 1.10 8.28
CA ARG A 261 -25.44 1.51 9.43
C ARG A 261 -25.55 3.01 9.60
N LEU A 262 -24.48 3.73 9.26
CA LEU A 262 -24.46 5.19 9.32
C LEU A 262 -25.09 5.84 8.08
N GLY A 263 -25.57 5.08 7.09
CA GLY A 263 -26.19 5.61 5.87
C GLY A 263 -25.19 6.39 4.99
N LEU A 264 -23.89 6.02 5.02
CA LEU A 264 -22.80 6.71 4.33
C LEU A 264 -22.39 6.04 3.01
N ALA A 265 -23.00 4.90 2.65
CA ALA A 265 -22.60 4.08 1.51
C ALA A 265 -22.58 4.83 0.17
N GLY A 266 -23.57 5.71 -0.04
CA GLY A 266 -23.71 6.50 -1.28
C GLY A 266 -22.74 7.68 -1.40
N THR A 267 -22.04 8.03 -0.32
CA THR A 267 -21.16 9.20 -0.24
C THR A 267 -19.73 8.87 0.21
N THR A 268 -19.36 7.59 0.28
CA THR A 268 -18.05 7.15 0.81
C THR A 268 -17.31 6.28 -0.20
N TYR A 269 -16.09 6.67 -0.55
CA TYR A 269 -15.13 5.78 -1.20
C TYR A 269 -14.44 4.91 -0.14
N VAL A 270 -14.45 3.61 -0.37
CA VAL A 270 -13.74 2.61 0.44
C VAL A 270 -12.72 1.93 -0.44
N ILE A 271 -11.44 2.04 -0.07
CA ILE A 271 -10.31 1.47 -0.80
C ILE A 271 -9.62 0.45 0.10
N TYR A 272 -9.33 -0.73 -0.45
CA TYR A 272 -8.52 -1.77 0.19
C TYR A 272 -7.28 -2.07 -0.65
N THR A 273 -6.11 -2.07 -0.02
CA THR A 273 -4.83 -2.42 -0.65
C THR A 273 -3.80 -2.90 0.39
N SER A 274 -2.57 -3.22 -0.05
CA SER A 274 -1.43 -3.57 0.80
C SER A 274 -0.25 -2.64 0.57
N ASP A 275 0.63 -2.53 1.55
CA ASP A 275 1.83 -1.68 1.47
C ASP A 275 2.99 -2.32 0.68
N ASN A 276 3.02 -3.64 0.53
CA ASN A 276 3.94 -4.38 -0.33
C ASN A 276 3.44 -5.81 -0.51
N GLY A 277 4.07 -6.57 -1.38
CA GLY A 277 3.83 -7.99 -1.56
C GLY A 277 4.26 -8.81 -0.34
N ALA A 278 3.81 -10.08 -0.29
CA ALA A 278 4.03 -10.96 0.84
C ALA A 278 5.51 -11.30 1.03
N GLY A 279 5.93 -11.39 2.30
CA GLY A 279 7.21 -11.92 2.70
C GLY A 279 7.28 -13.44 2.53
N GLY A 280 8.49 -14.03 2.49
CA GLY A 280 8.75 -15.47 2.49
C GLY A 280 8.85 -16.12 1.10
N GLY A 281 8.89 -15.35 0.01
CA GLY A 281 9.41 -15.80 -1.28
C GLY A 281 10.95 -15.83 -1.20
N GLY A 282 11.55 -17.03 -1.36
CA GLY A 282 12.99 -17.19 -1.30
C GLY A 282 13.70 -16.24 -2.25
N GLY A 283 14.69 -15.53 -1.74
CA GLY A 283 15.52 -14.60 -2.48
C GLY A 283 16.22 -15.28 -3.66
N GLY A 284 16.42 -14.51 -4.69
CA GLY A 284 17.21 -14.87 -5.87
C GLY A 284 16.34 -15.22 -7.07
N GLY A 285 16.51 -14.50 -8.19
CA GLY A 285 15.96 -14.80 -9.51
C GLY A 285 16.41 -16.15 -10.08
N GLY A 286 16.21 -17.21 -9.35
CA GLY A 286 16.53 -18.58 -9.67
C GLY A 286 15.36 -19.49 -9.36
N LYS A 287 14.75 -20.06 -10.40
CA LYS A 287 13.99 -21.33 -10.47
C LYS A 287 13.10 -21.73 -9.27
N GLY A 288 12.54 -20.79 -8.55
CA GLY A 288 11.63 -21.03 -7.43
C GLY A 288 10.31 -20.30 -7.61
N GLY A 289 9.59 -20.61 -8.69
CA GLY A 289 8.18 -20.27 -8.77
C GLY A 289 7.50 -20.83 -7.53
N GLY A 290 6.81 -19.95 -6.76
CA GLY A 290 6.13 -20.33 -5.52
C GLY A 290 5.32 -21.59 -5.77
N ARG A 291 5.48 -22.59 -4.88
CA ARG A 291 4.63 -23.76 -4.86
C ARG A 291 3.19 -23.29 -4.81
N ALA A 292 2.32 -23.94 -5.58
CA ALA A 292 0.87 -23.74 -5.50
C ALA A 292 0.47 -23.70 -4.02
N GLY A 293 -0.09 -22.55 -3.59
CA GLY A 293 -0.39 -22.27 -2.19
C GLY A 293 0.56 -21.27 -1.49
N GLY A 294 1.61 -20.75 -2.16
CA GLY A 294 2.45 -19.67 -1.62
C GLY A 294 1.76 -18.31 -1.69
N ARG A 295 2.18 -17.37 -0.81
CA ARG A 295 1.60 -16.03 -0.67
C ARG A 295 1.68 -15.12 -1.92
N ASN A 296 2.48 -15.49 -2.93
CA ASN A 296 2.66 -14.77 -4.21
C ASN A 296 2.47 -15.73 -5.39
N ALA A 297 1.59 -16.72 -5.28
CA ALA A 297 1.46 -17.84 -6.20
C ALA A 297 1.57 -17.47 -7.68
N GLY A 298 2.60 -17.99 -8.35
CA GLY A 298 2.88 -17.75 -9.76
C GLY A 298 3.68 -16.49 -10.08
N LEU A 299 3.77 -15.50 -9.18
CA LEU A 299 4.61 -14.31 -9.34
C LEU A 299 6.03 -14.56 -8.86
N SER A 300 7.01 -13.93 -9.51
CA SER A 300 8.40 -13.95 -9.07
C SER A 300 8.66 -13.02 -7.90
N GLY A 301 9.62 -13.35 -7.05
CA GLY A 301 10.06 -12.54 -5.92
C GLY A 301 9.02 -12.46 -4.78
N GLY A 302 9.17 -11.42 -3.97
CA GLY A 302 8.35 -11.10 -2.82
C GLY A 302 8.86 -9.84 -2.13
N LYS A 303 8.44 -9.59 -0.89
CA LYS A 303 8.89 -8.44 -0.09
C LYS A 303 10.40 -8.26 -0.18
N GLY A 304 10.85 -7.03 -0.42
CA GLY A 304 12.27 -6.69 -0.61
C GLY A 304 12.78 -6.89 -2.04
N SER A 305 11.89 -7.05 -3.03
CA SER A 305 12.26 -7.09 -4.45
C SER A 305 11.25 -6.40 -5.35
N VAL A 306 11.72 -5.81 -6.46
CA VAL A 306 10.85 -5.15 -7.45
C VAL A 306 10.27 -6.11 -8.50
N TRP A 307 10.41 -7.43 -8.31
CA TRP A 307 9.66 -8.43 -9.04
C TRP A 307 8.17 -8.33 -8.72
N GLU A 308 7.31 -8.85 -9.60
CA GLU A 308 5.84 -8.71 -9.44
C GLU A 308 5.35 -9.14 -8.05
N GLY A 309 5.89 -10.24 -7.49
CA GLY A 309 5.50 -10.72 -6.16
C GLY A 309 5.87 -9.78 -5.00
N GLY A 310 6.78 -8.83 -5.21
CA GLY A 310 7.16 -7.85 -4.18
C GLY A 310 6.38 -6.54 -4.23
N ILE A 311 5.87 -6.18 -5.41
CA ILE A 311 5.24 -4.88 -5.64
C ILE A 311 3.78 -4.94 -6.10
N ARG A 312 3.33 -6.03 -6.74
CA ARG A 312 1.93 -6.19 -7.13
C ARG A 312 1.10 -6.52 -5.89
N VAL A 313 0.04 -5.76 -5.65
CA VAL A 313 -0.80 -5.85 -4.45
C VAL A 313 -2.28 -5.94 -4.81
N PRO A 314 -3.13 -6.49 -3.92
CA PRO A 314 -4.57 -6.40 -4.09
C PRO A 314 -5.01 -4.94 -4.05
N PHE A 315 -5.99 -4.58 -4.89
CA PHE A 315 -6.55 -3.24 -4.90
C PHE A 315 -8.03 -3.30 -5.31
N ILE A 316 -8.88 -2.88 -4.40
CA ILE A 316 -10.34 -2.91 -4.56
C ILE A 316 -10.89 -1.56 -4.15
N VAL A 317 -11.75 -0.95 -4.97
CA VAL A 317 -12.39 0.33 -4.69
C VAL A 317 -13.90 0.21 -4.85
N ARG A 318 -14.64 0.67 -3.84
CA ARG A 318 -16.08 0.89 -3.90
C ARG A 318 -16.36 2.36 -3.59
N GLY A 319 -17.34 2.96 -4.24
CA GLY A 319 -17.77 4.33 -3.92
C GLY A 319 -18.70 4.92 -4.97
N PRO A 320 -19.04 6.21 -4.83
CA PRO A 320 -19.90 6.90 -5.78
C PRO A 320 -19.38 6.81 -7.21
N GLY A 321 -20.23 6.40 -8.15
CA GLY A 321 -19.87 6.28 -9.57
C GLY A 321 -18.97 5.10 -9.94
N VAL A 322 -18.52 4.27 -8.97
CA VAL A 322 -17.77 3.06 -9.24
C VAL A 322 -18.71 1.93 -9.63
N ALA A 323 -18.51 1.32 -10.80
CA ALA A 323 -19.32 0.21 -11.26
C ALA A 323 -19.12 -1.03 -10.39
N ALA A 324 -20.21 -1.58 -9.86
CA ALA A 324 -20.17 -2.79 -9.04
C ALA A 324 -19.71 -4.02 -9.87
N ASN A 325 -19.00 -4.93 -9.19
CA ASN A 325 -18.46 -6.17 -9.76
C ASN A 325 -17.69 -5.97 -11.07
N SER A 326 -16.93 -4.89 -11.17
CA SER A 326 -16.19 -4.50 -12.38
C SER A 326 -14.69 -4.71 -12.24
N TRP A 327 -13.98 -4.54 -13.36
CA TRP A 327 -12.55 -4.72 -13.47
C TRP A 327 -11.87 -3.49 -14.07
N CYS A 328 -10.68 -3.20 -13.57
CA CYS A 328 -9.75 -2.25 -14.17
C CYS A 328 -8.42 -2.95 -14.45
N HIS A 329 -7.92 -2.80 -15.68
CA HIS A 329 -6.61 -3.31 -16.10
C HIS A 329 -5.58 -2.20 -16.29
N VAL A 330 -5.98 -0.94 -16.08
CA VAL A 330 -5.07 0.21 -16.15
C VAL A 330 -4.06 0.14 -15.02
N PRO A 331 -2.74 0.22 -15.33
CA PRO A 331 -1.71 0.17 -14.29
C PRO A 331 -1.77 1.38 -13.36
N ILE A 332 -1.85 1.11 -12.05
CA ILE A 332 -1.83 2.13 -10.99
C ILE A 332 -0.75 1.82 -9.98
N VAL A 333 -0.34 2.85 -9.24
CA VAL A 333 0.61 2.74 -8.13
C VAL A 333 0.12 3.55 -6.93
N GLY A 334 0.49 3.15 -5.72
CA GLY A 334 -0.07 3.71 -4.49
C GLY A 334 -0.02 5.24 -4.39
N TYR A 335 1.01 5.91 -4.90
CA TYR A 335 1.08 7.37 -4.86
C TYR A 335 0.09 8.10 -5.81
N ASP A 336 -0.63 7.37 -6.68
CA ASP A 336 -1.75 7.90 -7.47
C ASP A 336 -2.96 8.26 -6.58
N LEU A 337 -3.03 7.70 -5.38
CA LEU A 337 -4.09 7.99 -4.42
C LEU A 337 -4.07 9.44 -3.93
N PHE A 338 -2.89 10.05 -3.80
CA PHE A 338 -2.77 11.43 -3.36
C PHE A 338 -3.54 12.40 -4.28
N PRO A 339 -3.23 12.51 -5.59
CA PRO A 339 -3.98 13.40 -6.47
C PRO A 339 -5.44 12.97 -6.64
N THR A 340 -5.77 11.67 -6.51
CA THR A 340 -7.14 11.18 -6.55
C THR A 340 -7.98 11.73 -5.38
N PHE A 341 -7.45 11.64 -4.16
CA PHE A 341 -8.13 12.16 -2.98
C PHE A 341 -8.29 13.67 -3.02
N CYS A 342 -7.27 14.37 -3.53
CA CYS A 342 -7.35 15.81 -3.76
C CYS A 342 -8.44 16.19 -4.77
N GLU A 343 -8.57 15.44 -5.87
CA GLU A 343 -9.63 15.65 -6.86
C GLU A 343 -11.02 15.43 -6.27
N TRP A 344 -11.22 14.33 -5.51
CA TRP A 344 -12.48 14.06 -4.82
C TRP A 344 -12.82 15.12 -3.77
N ALA A 345 -11.82 15.70 -3.13
CA ALA A 345 -11.99 16.79 -2.18
C ALA A 345 -12.22 18.15 -2.83
N GLY A 346 -12.17 18.25 -4.16
CA GLY A 346 -12.31 19.51 -4.90
C GLY A 346 -11.14 20.45 -4.70
N VAL A 347 -9.94 19.92 -4.39
CA VAL A 347 -8.71 20.71 -4.27
C VAL A 347 -8.25 21.15 -5.67
N PRO A 348 -8.10 22.45 -5.95
CA PRO A 348 -7.66 22.93 -7.24
C PRO A 348 -6.25 22.39 -7.59
N ARG A 349 -6.03 22.06 -8.87
CA ARG A 349 -4.76 21.48 -9.32
C ARG A 349 -3.55 22.37 -9.03
N GLU A 350 -3.71 23.67 -9.11
CA GLU A 350 -2.70 24.68 -8.79
C GLU A 350 -2.36 24.79 -7.31
N ALA A 351 -3.19 24.22 -6.44
CA ALA A 351 -2.93 24.14 -5.00
C ALA A 351 -2.23 22.83 -4.60
N LEU A 352 -2.01 21.91 -5.54
CA LEU A 352 -1.30 20.66 -5.30
C LEU A 352 0.20 20.91 -5.22
N PRO A 353 0.95 20.08 -4.45
CA PRO A 353 2.41 20.14 -4.48
C PRO A 353 2.96 19.92 -5.89
N THR A 354 3.93 20.75 -6.30
CA THR A 354 4.51 20.71 -7.66
C THR A 354 5.35 19.45 -7.92
N ALA A 355 5.82 18.78 -6.87
CA ALA A 355 6.65 17.59 -6.96
C ALA A 355 5.87 16.27 -7.01
N LEU A 356 4.54 16.31 -7.20
CA LEU A 356 3.73 15.09 -7.32
C LEU A 356 4.14 14.27 -8.54
N GLU A 357 4.27 12.97 -8.35
CA GLU A 357 4.54 12.00 -9.40
C GLU A 357 3.31 11.14 -9.76
N GLY A 358 2.32 11.11 -8.88
CA GLY A 358 1.06 10.41 -9.09
C GLY A 358 0.13 11.10 -10.08
N GLY A 359 -0.80 10.32 -10.64
CA GLY A 359 -1.92 10.78 -11.44
C GLY A 359 -3.25 10.34 -10.83
N SER A 360 -4.31 11.14 -10.98
CA SER A 360 -5.63 10.75 -10.46
C SER A 360 -6.21 9.54 -11.21
N ILE A 361 -6.79 8.62 -10.44
CA ILE A 361 -7.55 7.46 -10.95
C ILE A 361 -9.06 7.71 -10.99
N ALA A 362 -9.53 8.91 -10.64
CA ALA A 362 -10.96 9.21 -10.55
C ALA A 362 -11.70 9.00 -11.88
N GLU A 363 -11.11 9.42 -12.99
CA GLU A 363 -11.67 9.19 -14.32
C GLU A 363 -11.75 7.71 -14.66
N VAL A 364 -10.71 6.93 -14.34
CA VAL A 364 -10.67 5.49 -14.58
C VAL A 364 -11.78 4.77 -13.79
N LEU A 365 -12.03 5.18 -12.56
CA LEU A 365 -13.10 4.63 -11.72
C LEU A 365 -14.49 4.96 -12.28
N SER A 366 -14.72 6.21 -12.68
CA SER A 366 -16.03 6.65 -13.20
C SER A 366 -16.32 6.17 -14.63
N SER A 367 -15.27 5.83 -15.42
CA SER A 367 -15.40 5.30 -16.78
C SER A 367 -15.60 3.78 -16.85
N GLY A 368 -15.80 3.12 -15.70
CA GLY A 368 -15.93 1.65 -15.63
C GLY A 368 -14.60 0.91 -15.87
N GLY A 369 -13.49 1.45 -15.38
CA GLY A 369 -12.16 0.83 -15.46
C GLY A 369 -11.41 1.07 -16.77
N LYS A 370 -11.86 2.03 -17.57
CA LYS A 370 -11.28 2.36 -18.88
C LYS A 370 -10.50 3.67 -18.84
N GLY A 371 -9.68 3.91 -19.88
CA GLY A 371 -8.90 5.15 -19.98
C GLY A 371 -7.45 4.98 -19.54
N ARG A 372 -6.86 6.04 -19.02
CA ARG A 372 -5.47 6.04 -18.57
C ARG A 372 -5.29 6.95 -17.36
N VAL A 373 -4.27 6.68 -16.57
CA VAL A 373 -3.80 7.59 -15.52
C VAL A 373 -2.72 8.50 -16.10
N THR A 374 -2.98 9.81 -16.11
CA THR A 374 -2.01 10.80 -16.59
C THR A 374 -1.07 11.21 -15.47
N ARG A 375 0.20 10.89 -15.62
CA ARG A 375 1.29 11.24 -14.68
C ARG A 375 2.27 12.20 -15.34
N PRO A 376 3.09 12.93 -14.56
CA PRO A 376 4.13 13.81 -15.11
C PRO A 376 5.15 13.09 -15.99
N ARG A 377 5.40 11.80 -15.76
CA ARG A 377 6.32 10.96 -16.53
C ARG A 377 5.66 9.66 -16.96
N GLU A 378 6.15 9.11 -18.07
CA GLU A 378 5.72 7.80 -18.54
C GLU A 378 6.32 6.67 -17.70
N GLY A 379 5.58 5.57 -17.64
CA GLY A 379 6.00 4.36 -16.93
C GLY A 379 5.85 4.43 -15.42
N LEU A 380 5.95 3.28 -14.79
CA LEU A 380 6.00 3.11 -13.34
C LEU A 380 7.41 2.66 -12.98
N VAL A 381 8.11 3.44 -12.17
CA VAL A 381 9.48 3.15 -11.74
C VAL A 381 9.48 2.67 -10.30
N PHE A 382 10.19 1.57 -10.08
CA PHE A 382 10.41 0.96 -8.76
C PHE A 382 11.91 0.90 -8.51
N HIS A 383 12.37 1.57 -7.45
CA HIS A 383 13.79 1.71 -7.15
C HIS A 383 14.11 1.10 -5.79
N PHE A 384 14.92 0.03 -5.80
CA PHE A 384 15.35 -0.69 -4.61
C PHE A 384 16.86 -0.96 -4.65
N PRO A 385 17.71 0.08 -4.43
CA PRO A 385 19.16 0.00 -4.56
C PRO A 385 19.84 -0.67 -3.33
N HIS A 386 19.27 -1.81 -2.88
CA HIS A 386 19.59 -2.42 -1.60
C HIS A 386 19.74 -3.93 -1.70
N TYR A 387 20.54 -4.46 -0.79
CA TYR A 387 20.56 -5.89 -0.47
C TYR A 387 19.46 -6.17 0.56
N GLN A 388 18.66 -7.19 0.32
CA GLN A 388 17.68 -7.68 1.29
C GLN A 388 17.22 -9.09 0.96
N THR A 389 17.30 -9.98 1.95
CA THR A 389 16.76 -11.36 1.84
C THR A 389 17.28 -12.10 0.61
N GLY A 390 18.59 -11.95 0.31
CA GLY A 390 19.24 -12.56 -0.85
C GLY A 390 19.01 -11.86 -2.19
N ASN A 391 18.30 -10.73 -2.22
CA ASN A 391 18.23 -9.87 -3.39
C ASN A 391 19.40 -8.91 -3.41
N THR A 392 19.93 -8.64 -4.61
CA THR A 392 20.95 -7.61 -4.84
C THR A 392 20.28 -6.28 -5.26
N PRO A 393 20.99 -5.13 -5.19
CA PRO A 393 20.44 -3.84 -5.58
C PRO A 393 19.92 -3.83 -7.02
N HIS A 394 18.67 -3.39 -7.21
CA HIS A 394 18.00 -3.39 -8.51
C HIS A 394 16.94 -2.31 -8.63
N SER A 395 16.56 -2.01 -9.88
CA SER A 395 15.43 -1.13 -10.20
C SER A 395 14.62 -1.71 -11.34
N ALA A 396 13.37 -1.31 -11.43
CA ALA A 396 12.51 -1.70 -12.55
C ALA A 396 11.74 -0.52 -13.11
N ILE A 397 11.42 -0.63 -14.38
CA ILE A 397 10.42 0.21 -15.05
C ILE A 397 9.39 -0.68 -15.73
N ARG A 398 8.11 -0.33 -15.54
CA ARG A 398 7.02 -0.86 -16.33
C ARG A 398 6.51 0.22 -17.30
N LEU A 399 6.54 -0.07 -18.60
CA LEU A 399 6.01 0.80 -19.64
C LEU A 399 5.09 -0.01 -20.58
N GLY A 400 3.79 0.26 -20.51
CA GLY A 400 2.79 -0.56 -21.17
C GLY A 400 2.73 -1.97 -20.58
N THR A 401 2.92 -3.00 -21.40
CA THR A 401 2.97 -4.40 -20.97
C THR A 401 4.38 -4.85 -20.57
N LEU A 402 5.41 -4.10 -21.02
CA LEU A 402 6.80 -4.46 -20.80
C LEU A 402 7.31 -4.00 -19.43
N LYS A 403 8.09 -4.86 -18.80
CA LYS A 403 8.83 -4.56 -17.58
C LYS A 403 10.30 -4.89 -17.75
N LEU A 404 11.16 -3.90 -17.52
CA LEU A 404 12.61 -4.07 -17.48
C LEU A 404 13.08 -4.01 -16.02
N ILE A 405 13.95 -4.94 -15.63
CA ILE A 405 14.63 -4.94 -14.34
C ILE A 405 16.13 -4.76 -14.60
N LYS A 406 16.74 -3.73 -13.99
CA LYS A 406 18.19 -3.45 -14.02
C LYS A 406 18.83 -3.89 -12.72
N MET A 407 19.87 -4.73 -12.81
CA MET A 407 20.69 -5.16 -11.69
C MET A 407 21.93 -4.26 -11.59
N TYR A 408 22.31 -3.83 -10.38
CA TYR A 408 23.42 -2.88 -10.22
C TYR A 408 24.79 -3.50 -10.02
N GLU A 409 24.86 -4.79 -9.61
CA GLU A 409 26.15 -5.46 -9.40
C GLU A 409 26.94 -5.69 -10.69
N ASP A 410 26.23 -6.10 -11.74
CA ASP A 410 26.82 -6.50 -13.04
C ASP A 410 26.26 -5.70 -14.23
N ASP A 411 25.43 -4.67 -13.95
CA ASP A 411 24.73 -3.84 -14.95
C ASP A 411 23.83 -4.63 -15.92
N SER A 412 23.52 -5.90 -15.58
CA SER A 412 22.64 -6.72 -16.39
C SER A 412 21.19 -6.22 -16.34
N VAL A 413 20.45 -6.57 -17.39
CA VAL A 413 19.01 -6.27 -17.48
C VAL A 413 18.22 -7.52 -17.81
N ARG A 414 16.95 -7.54 -17.39
CA ARG A 414 15.96 -8.54 -17.79
C ARG A 414 14.72 -7.82 -18.31
N LEU A 415 14.08 -8.39 -19.31
CA LEU A 415 12.89 -7.84 -19.93
C LEU A 415 11.77 -8.88 -19.98
N PHE A 416 10.60 -8.50 -19.53
CA PHE A 416 9.40 -9.37 -19.52
C PHE A 416 8.21 -8.67 -20.16
N ASP A 417 7.32 -9.48 -20.78
CA ASP A 417 6.01 -9.01 -21.24
C ASP A 417 4.94 -9.54 -20.27
N LEU A 418 4.45 -8.68 -19.39
CA LEU A 418 3.55 -9.05 -18.30
C LEU A 418 2.14 -9.47 -18.75
N ASP A 419 1.75 -9.21 -19.99
CA ASP A 419 0.47 -9.70 -20.52
C ASP A 419 0.51 -11.20 -20.83
N THR A 420 1.69 -11.71 -21.20
CA THR A 420 1.88 -13.13 -21.55
C THR A 420 2.68 -13.89 -20.51
N ASP A 421 3.48 -13.20 -19.71
CA ASP A 421 4.34 -13.78 -18.70
C ASP A 421 4.31 -12.96 -17.39
N LEU A 422 3.18 -13.02 -16.70
CA LEU A 422 3.00 -12.35 -15.40
C LEU A 422 3.98 -12.89 -14.33
N GLY A 423 4.47 -14.10 -14.52
CA GLY A 423 5.41 -14.77 -13.63
C GLY A 423 6.88 -14.40 -13.84
N GLU A 424 7.21 -13.55 -14.83
CA GLU A 424 8.57 -13.06 -15.12
C GLU A 424 9.58 -14.22 -15.30
N ARG A 425 9.23 -15.21 -16.15
CA ARG A 425 10.01 -16.44 -16.36
C ARG A 425 10.74 -16.49 -17.69
N ASP A 426 10.25 -15.79 -18.70
CA ASP A 426 10.77 -15.75 -20.06
C ASP A 426 11.48 -14.41 -20.33
N ASP A 427 12.79 -14.37 -20.07
CA ASP A 427 13.59 -13.17 -20.30
C ASP A 427 13.73 -12.86 -21.79
N LEU A 428 13.15 -11.75 -22.22
CA LEU A 428 13.14 -11.26 -23.61
C LEU A 428 14.33 -10.35 -23.93
N ALA A 429 15.23 -10.05 -22.99
CA ALA A 429 16.27 -9.03 -23.18
C ALA A 429 17.13 -9.27 -24.43
N ALA A 430 17.57 -10.49 -24.66
CA ALA A 430 18.38 -10.85 -25.84
C ALA A 430 17.57 -10.81 -27.15
N ARG A 431 16.24 -11.03 -27.09
CA ARG A 431 15.35 -11.08 -28.26
C ARG A 431 14.78 -9.72 -28.66
N ARG A 432 14.76 -8.75 -27.72
CA ARG A 432 14.13 -7.43 -27.90
C ARG A 432 15.09 -6.27 -27.52
N PRO A 433 16.29 -6.16 -28.12
CA PRO A 433 17.31 -5.18 -27.70
C PRO A 433 16.86 -3.72 -27.85
N ALA A 434 15.99 -3.40 -28.82
CA ALA A 434 15.45 -2.05 -29.00
C ALA A 434 14.53 -1.64 -27.83
N ASP A 435 13.70 -2.56 -27.34
CA ASP A 435 12.88 -2.30 -26.14
C ASP A 435 13.74 -2.18 -24.88
N VAL A 436 14.77 -3.01 -24.74
CA VAL A 436 15.75 -2.89 -23.66
C VAL A 436 16.37 -1.50 -23.65
N ALA A 437 16.87 -1.00 -24.79
CA ALA A 437 17.50 0.32 -24.88
C ALA A 437 16.50 1.42 -24.46
N ARG A 438 15.28 1.42 -25.02
CA ARG A 438 14.23 2.39 -24.72
C ARG A 438 13.81 2.39 -23.25
N LEU A 439 13.53 1.22 -22.65
CA LEU A 439 13.10 1.14 -21.26
C LEU A 439 14.24 1.49 -20.29
N ARG A 440 15.46 1.10 -20.61
CA ARG A 440 16.65 1.45 -19.82
C ARG A 440 16.87 2.96 -19.81
N GLU A 441 16.83 3.62 -20.96
CA GLU A 441 16.94 5.08 -21.08
C GLU A 441 15.84 5.77 -20.27
N THR A 442 14.58 5.35 -20.42
CA THR A 442 13.45 5.92 -19.67
C THR A 442 13.60 5.74 -18.15
N LEU A 443 14.12 4.59 -17.70
CA LEU A 443 14.40 4.32 -16.28
C LEU A 443 15.49 5.25 -15.76
N GLU A 444 16.62 5.35 -16.48
CA GLU A 444 17.77 6.15 -16.08
C GLU A 444 17.41 7.64 -16.06
N ASP A 445 16.71 8.16 -17.06
CA ASP A 445 16.20 9.54 -17.12
C ASP A 445 15.26 9.85 -15.95
N HIS A 446 14.39 8.89 -15.58
CA HIS A 446 13.50 9.06 -14.42
C HIS A 446 14.31 9.18 -13.13
N LEU A 447 15.25 8.25 -12.90
CA LEU A 447 16.09 8.24 -11.69
C LEU A 447 16.94 9.50 -11.58
N ASP A 448 17.52 9.96 -12.69
CA ASP A 448 18.30 11.21 -12.74
C ASP A 448 17.41 12.43 -12.44
N THR A 449 16.21 12.51 -13.02
CA THR A 449 15.29 13.63 -12.83
C THR A 449 14.82 13.76 -11.37
N VAL A 450 14.63 12.65 -10.68
CA VAL A 450 14.25 12.67 -9.26
C VAL A 450 15.46 12.67 -8.31
N HIS A 451 16.68 12.76 -8.87
CA HIS A 451 17.94 12.72 -8.13
C HIS A 451 18.06 11.48 -7.25
N ALA A 452 17.62 10.32 -7.75
CA ALA A 452 17.64 9.06 -7.02
C ALA A 452 19.05 8.69 -6.54
N GLN A 453 19.16 8.19 -5.33
CA GLN A 453 20.42 7.71 -4.77
C GLN A 453 20.74 6.31 -5.30
N LEU A 454 21.86 6.16 -6.02
CA LEU A 454 22.31 4.88 -6.56
C LEU A 454 23.31 4.20 -5.61
N PRO A 455 23.41 2.85 -5.66
CA PRO A 455 24.46 2.14 -4.95
C PRO A 455 25.81 2.40 -5.62
N ILE A 456 26.89 2.43 -4.85
CA ILE A 456 28.24 2.66 -5.35
C ILE A 456 29.16 1.47 -5.06
N LYS A 457 30.24 1.32 -5.82
CA LYS A 457 31.22 0.25 -5.59
C LYS A 457 31.81 0.34 -4.18
N ASN A 458 31.87 -0.79 -3.51
CA ASN A 458 32.51 -0.91 -2.18
C ASN A 458 34.02 -1.07 -2.36
N PRO A 459 34.85 -0.07 -1.98
CA PRO A 459 36.29 -0.16 -2.11
C PRO A 459 36.93 -1.18 -1.17
N GLN A 460 36.18 -1.68 -0.19
CA GLN A 460 36.63 -2.68 0.78
C GLN A 460 36.05 -4.08 0.49
N TYR A 461 35.41 -4.27 -0.66
CA TYR A 461 34.85 -5.56 -1.04
C TYR A 461 35.99 -6.53 -1.40
N ASP A 462 36.00 -7.66 -0.72
CA ASP A 462 36.92 -8.78 -1.00
C ASP A 462 36.08 -9.99 -1.46
N PRO A 463 36.17 -10.39 -2.73
CA PRO A 463 35.43 -11.55 -3.26
C PRO A 463 35.86 -12.87 -2.65
N ASP A 464 37.09 -12.94 -2.10
CA ASP A 464 37.64 -14.16 -1.48
C ASP A 464 37.34 -14.23 0.04
N ALA A 465 36.87 -13.15 0.63
CA ALA A 465 36.39 -13.15 2.02
C ALA A 465 35.16 -14.05 2.14
N ALA A 466 35.18 -14.94 3.13
CA ALA A 466 33.95 -15.68 3.47
C ALA A 466 32.79 -14.71 3.64
N PRO A 467 31.60 -14.99 3.06
CA PRO A 467 30.44 -14.15 3.25
C PRO A 467 30.26 -13.92 4.76
N ALA A 468 30.13 -12.65 5.16
CA ALA A 468 29.81 -12.34 6.55
C ALA A 468 28.58 -13.19 6.89
N GLU A 469 28.72 -14.12 7.86
CA GLU A 469 27.60 -14.95 8.30
C GLU A 469 26.42 -14.01 8.50
N GLU A 470 25.34 -14.25 7.76
CA GLU A 470 24.07 -13.62 8.01
C GLU A 470 23.80 -13.82 9.50
N ARG A 471 24.09 -12.82 10.33
CA ARG A 471 23.58 -12.77 11.67
C ARG A 471 22.06 -12.63 11.49
N ARG A 472 21.42 -13.78 11.39
CA ARG A 472 19.98 -13.89 11.48
C ARG A 472 19.57 -13.09 12.72
N GLY A 473 19.13 -11.88 12.51
CA GLY A 473 18.44 -11.08 13.49
C GLY A 473 17.22 -11.87 13.89
N GLY A 474 17.41 -12.76 14.88
CA GLY A 474 16.33 -13.48 15.53
C GLY A 474 15.51 -12.44 16.28
N GLY A 475 14.45 -11.99 15.66
CA GLY A 475 13.28 -11.46 16.33
C GLY A 475 12.55 -12.64 17.00
N GLY A 476 13.18 -13.24 18.00
CA GLY A 476 12.60 -14.27 18.85
C GLY A 476 12.59 -13.75 20.27
N GLY A 477 11.43 -13.55 20.86
CA GLY A 477 11.24 -13.21 22.25
C GLY A 477 11.94 -14.23 23.15
N GLY A 478 13.01 -13.80 23.79
CA GLY A 478 13.69 -14.51 24.83
C GLY A 478 13.22 -14.00 26.19
N GLY A 479 12.29 -14.69 26.81
CA GLY A 479 12.00 -14.58 28.23
C GLY A 479 13.25 -14.96 29.02
N GLY A 480 14.00 -13.97 29.49
CA GLY A 480 15.14 -14.16 30.38
C GLY A 480 14.71 -14.52 31.79
N GLY A 481 14.65 -15.81 32.06
CA GLY A 481 14.59 -16.30 33.47
C GLY A 481 15.87 -15.90 34.19
N MET A 482 15.77 -15.07 35.20
CA MET A 482 16.82 -14.80 36.18
C MET A 482 17.20 -16.11 36.91
N LYS A 483 18.28 -16.75 36.49
CA LYS A 483 18.98 -17.72 37.33
C LYS A 483 19.88 -16.98 38.30
N GLY A 484 19.53 -17.06 39.58
CA GLY A 484 20.27 -16.50 40.68
C GLY A 484 21.72 -16.99 40.74
N ARG A 485 22.65 -16.05 40.67
CA ARG A 485 24.07 -16.29 40.99
C ARG A 485 24.20 -16.53 42.51
N LYS A 486 24.55 -17.77 42.91
CA LYS A 486 25.03 -18.11 44.25
C LYS A 486 26.46 -17.52 44.39
N ASN A 487 26.62 -16.66 45.39
CA ASN A 487 27.91 -16.15 45.85
C ASN A 487 28.70 -17.28 46.55
N PRO A 488 29.98 -17.52 46.26
CA PRO A 488 30.81 -18.40 47.07
C PRO A 488 31.26 -17.70 48.33
N ARG A 489 31.04 -18.35 49.49
CA ARG A 489 31.55 -17.90 50.81
C ARG A 489 33.07 -17.98 50.81
N ARG A 490 33.73 -16.92 51.35
CA ARG A 490 35.15 -16.97 51.80
C ARG A 490 35.22 -17.73 53.11
N PRO A 491 36.25 -18.54 53.32
CA PRO A 491 36.55 -19.13 54.63
C PRO A 491 37.29 -18.13 55.55
N ALA A 492 37.22 -18.43 56.84
CA ALA A 492 37.63 -17.68 58.02
C ALA A 492 39.06 -17.12 58.04
#